data_630aa58be639031a0867e459118bf5de
#
_entry.id   630aa58be639031a0867e459118bf5de
#
_cell.length_a   1.000
_cell.length_b   1.000
_cell.length_c   1.000
_cell.angle_alpha   90.00
_cell.angle_beta   90.00
_cell.angle_gamma   90.00
#
_symmetry.space_group_name_H-M   'P 1'
#
loop_
_entity.id
_entity.type
_entity.pdbx_description
1 polymer ?
#
loop_
_entity_poly.entity_id
_entity_poly.type
_entity_poly.pdbx_seq_one_letter_code
_entity_poly.pdbx_strand_id
1 'polypeptide(L)'
;MKFRPLGIAKEIIQAAGMQVTYTYDDLVFIEHSPVIVQFDDENKKNLKVYFNVDCETAAAEKIEKKLKDAATEREFTITITGEFEMAQKRGVEEIEIRLLPY
;
A
#
# COMPACT_ATOMS: atom_id res chain seq x y z
N MET A 1 12.70 -14.57 12.78
CA MET A 1 11.34 -14.01 12.62
C MET A 1 11.44 -12.57 12.15
N LYS A 2 10.77 -12.25 11.07
CA LYS A 2 10.78 -10.87 10.54
C LYS A 2 9.73 -10.05 11.29
N PHE A 3 10.17 -8.91 11.81
CA PHE A 3 9.26 -7.97 12.47
C PHE A 3 8.76 -6.97 11.43
N ARG A 4 7.45 -6.85 11.33
CA ARG A 4 6.80 -5.89 10.42
C ARG A 4 6.00 -4.89 11.27
N PRO A 5 6.24 -3.59 11.08
CA PRO A 5 5.61 -2.56 11.93
C PRO A 5 4.18 -2.27 11.50
N LEU A 6 3.29 -3.25 11.66
CA LEU A 6 1.90 -3.12 11.23
C LEU A 6 1.16 -1.98 11.92
N GLY A 7 1.37 -1.81 13.21
CA GLY A 7 0.70 -0.74 13.97
C GLY A 7 1.00 0.64 13.41
N ILE A 8 2.28 0.90 13.12
CA ILE A 8 2.70 2.18 12.56
C ILE A 8 2.20 2.34 11.12
N ALA A 9 2.25 1.27 10.34
CA ALA A 9 1.73 1.30 8.98
C ALA A 9 0.24 1.66 8.96
N LYS A 10 -0.55 1.09 9.88
CA LYS A 10 -1.97 1.43 10.02
C LYS A 10 -2.16 2.90 10.39
N GLU A 11 -1.34 3.42 11.30
CA GLU A 11 -1.42 4.85 11.67
C GLU A 11 -1.12 5.75 10.48
N ILE A 12 -0.11 5.43 9.69
CA ILE A 12 0.24 6.20 8.50
C ILE A 12 -0.92 6.20 7.50
N ILE A 13 -1.48 5.03 7.24
CA ILE A 13 -2.59 4.87 6.30
C ILE A 13 -3.81 5.64 6.78
N GLN A 14 -4.15 5.54 8.06
CA GLN A 14 -5.30 6.25 8.63
C GLN A 14 -5.08 7.76 8.63
N ALA A 15 -3.87 8.22 8.93
CA ALA A 15 -3.54 9.64 8.88
C ALA A 15 -3.65 10.19 7.45
N ALA A 16 -3.44 9.35 6.46
CA ALA A 16 -3.62 9.73 5.05
C ALA A 16 -5.08 9.68 4.60
N GLY A 17 -6.00 9.37 5.51
CA GLY A 17 -7.44 9.36 5.22
C GLY A 17 -7.97 8.06 4.66
N MET A 18 -7.23 6.97 4.81
CA MET A 18 -7.62 5.66 4.29
C MET A 18 -7.79 4.65 5.42
N GLN A 19 -8.42 3.51 5.12
CA GLN A 19 -8.68 2.46 6.10
C GLN A 19 -8.07 1.14 5.64
N VAL A 20 -7.43 0.44 6.58
CA VAL A 20 -6.92 -0.91 6.31
C VAL A 20 -8.07 -1.90 6.38
N THR A 21 -8.20 -2.76 5.39
CA THR A 21 -9.23 -3.81 5.38
C THR A 21 -8.69 -5.12 5.92
N TYR A 22 -7.52 -5.56 5.44
CA TYR A 22 -6.87 -6.73 6.00
C TYR A 22 -5.40 -6.78 5.54
N THR A 23 -4.66 -7.70 6.11
CA THR A 23 -3.26 -7.92 5.78
C THR A 23 -3.07 -9.37 5.34
N TYR A 24 -2.16 -9.57 4.40
CA TYR A 24 -1.76 -10.90 3.94
C TYR A 24 -0.27 -10.90 3.66
N ASP A 25 0.49 -11.74 4.37
CA ASP A 25 1.93 -11.84 4.25
C ASP A 25 2.57 -10.44 4.45
N ASP A 26 3.27 -9.91 3.46
CA ASP A 26 3.92 -8.60 3.53
C ASP A 26 3.06 -7.47 2.95
N LEU A 27 1.79 -7.74 2.62
CA LEU A 27 0.90 -6.77 1.99
C LEU A 27 -0.16 -6.28 2.96
N VAL A 28 -0.46 -4.98 2.86
CA VAL A 28 -1.54 -4.33 3.61
C VAL A 28 -2.57 -3.83 2.59
N PHE A 29 -3.80 -4.32 2.71
CA PHE A 29 -4.89 -3.98 1.80
C PHE A 29 -5.73 -2.85 2.39
N ILE A 30 -6.15 -1.95 1.51
CA ILE A 30 -6.84 -0.72 1.87
C ILE A 30 -8.23 -0.70 1.25
N GLU A 31 -9.19 -0.14 1.99
CA GLU A 31 -10.57 -0.03 1.54
C GLU A 31 -10.64 0.70 0.20
N HIS A 32 -11.45 0.18 -0.73
CA HIS A 32 -11.59 0.65 -2.12
C HIS A 32 -10.34 0.45 -2.97
N SER A 33 -9.30 -0.12 -2.41
CA SER A 33 -8.08 -0.56 -3.12
C SER A 33 -7.41 0.49 -4.04
N PRO A 34 -7.26 1.76 -3.59
CA PRO A 34 -6.53 2.73 -4.43
C PRO A 34 -5.03 2.44 -4.44
N VAL A 35 -4.51 1.84 -3.39
CA VAL A 35 -3.11 1.47 -3.25
C VAL A 35 -3.00 0.16 -2.49
N ILE A 36 -1.85 -0.51 -2.63
CA ILE A 36 -1.43 -1.59 -1.75
C ILE A 36 -0.11 -1.15 -1.12
N VAL A 37 0.02 -1.37 0.18
CA VAL A 37 1.25 -1.08 0.91
C VAL A 37 1.96 -2.40 1.18
N GLN A 38 3.26 -2.44 0.92
CA GLN A 38 4.08 -3.62 1.16
C GLN A 38 5.17 -3.27 2.16
N PHE A 39 5.37 -4.14 3.14
CA PHE A 39 6.49 -3.98 4.07
C PHE A 39 7.81 -4.23 3.36
N ASP A 40 8.82 -3.43 3.71
CA ASP A 40 10.16 -3.60 3.19
C ASP A 40 10.98 -4.35 4.24
N ASP A 41 11.21 -5.63 4.02
CA ASP A 41 11.93 -6.46 4.98
C ASP A 41 13.42 -6.09 5.09
N GLU A 42 13.94 -5.34 4.13
CA GLU A 42 15.32 -4.85 4.16
C GLU A 42 15.48 -3.54 4.89
N ASN A 43 14.39 -2.75 4.98
CA ASN A 43 14.39 -1.49 5.70
C ASN A 43 13.05 -1.32 6.43
N LYS A 44 13.08 -1.57 7.74
CA LYS A 44 11.87 -1.55 8.57
C LYS A 44 11.22 -0.18 8.68
N LYS A 45 11.91 0.88 8.28
CA LYS A 45 11.39 2.24 8.31
C LYS A 45 10.90 2.72 6.94
N ASN A 46 10.83 1.83 5.97
CA ASN A 46 10.34 2.14 4.63
C ASN A 46 9.10 1.29 4.30
N LEU A 47 8.13 1.92 3.65
CA LEU A 47 6.96 1.21 3.13
C LEU A 47 6.95 1.38 1.61
N LYS A 48 6.74 0.28 0.90
CA LYS A 48 6.60 0.29 -0.55
C LYS A 48 5.14 0.47 -0.90
N VAL A 49 4.86 1.29 -1.89
CA VAL A 49 3.48 1.58 -2.30
C VAL A 49 3.30 1.25 -3.77
N TYR A 50 2.22 0.56 -4.08
CA TYR A 50 1.80 0.26 -5.44
C TYR A 50 0.44 0.91 -5.66
N PHE A 51 0.30 1.68 -6.72
CA PHE A 51 -0.97 2.29 -7.07
C PHE A 51 -1.79 1.37 -7.96
N ASN A 52 -3.11 1.34 -7.71
CA ASN A 52 -4.02 0.64 -8.61
C ASN A 52 -3.91 1.24 -10.01
N VAL A 53 -3.81 0.40 -11.04
CA VAL A 53 -3.72 0.88 -12.44
C VAL A 53 -4.92 1.73 -12.83
N ASP A 54 -6.06 1.56 -12.16
CA ASP A 54 -7.27 2.33 -12.39
C ASP A 54 -7.32 3.63 -11.57
N CYS A 55 -6.33 3.90 -10.73
CA CYS A 55 -6.30 5.12 -9.93
C CYS A 55 -5.96 6.33 -10.81
N GLU A 56 -6.80 7.36 -10.75
CA GLU A 56 -6.55 8.57 -11.51
C GLU A 56 -5.29 9.27 -11.03
N THR A 57 -4.55 9.89 -11.95
CA THR A 57 -3.28 10.56 -11.66
C THR A 57 -3.43 11.61 -10.56
N ALA A 58 -4.48 12.43 -10.62
CA ALA A 58 -4.70 13.46 -9.61
C ALA A 58 -4.94 12.88 -8.23
N ALA A 59 -5.70 11.77 -8.16
CA ALA A 59 -5.95 11.08 -6.90
C ALA A 59 -4.66 10.43 -6.37
N ALA A 60 -3.87 9.82 -7.26
CA ALA A 60 -2.61 9.19 -6.89
C ALA A 60 -1.63 10.22 -6.29
N GLU A 61 -1.54 11.40 -6.88
CA GLU A 61 -0.67 12.46 -6.37
C GLU A 61 -1.07 12.92 -4.97
N LYS A 62 -2.36 13.04 -4.71
CA LYS A 62 -2.87 13.42 -3.39
C LYS A 62 -2.58 12.35 -2.35
N ILE A 63 -2.80 11.09 -2.71
CA ILE A 63 -2.53 9.96 -1.82
C ILE A 63 -1.04 9.87 -1.50
N GLU A 64 -0.19 10.01 -2.51
CA GLU A 64 1.25 9.98 -2.33
C GLU A 64 1.70 11.05 -1.34
N LYS A 65 1.23 12.29 -1.52
CA LYS A 65 1.58 13.38 -0.63
C LYS A 65 1.15 13.11 0.81
N LYS A 66 -0.09 12.67 1.00
CA LYS A 66 -0.61 12.38 2.34
C LYS A 66 0.14 11.23 3.01
N LEU A 67 0.46 10.18 2.26
CA LEU A 67 1.24 9.08 2.80
C LEU A 67 2.64 9.50 3.19
N LYS A 68 3.30 10.28 2.34
CA LYS A 68 4.66 10.77 2.62
C LYS A 68 4.68 11.70 3.84
N ASP A 69 3.72 12.60 3.93
CA ASP A 69 3.62 13.52 5.08
C ASP A 69 3.40 12.74 6.38
N ALA A 70 2.46 11.79 6.37
CA ALA A 70 2.16 10.97 7.56
C ALA A 70 3.35 10.09 7.95
N ALA A 71 4.06 9.55 6.96
CA ALA A 71 5.23 8.72 7.20
C ALA A 71 6.37 9.55 7.80
N THR A 72 6.61 10.74 7.26
CA THR A 72 7.67 11.63 7.75
C THR A 72 7.46 11.99 9.22
N GLU A 73 6.22 12.24 9.63
CA GLU A 73 5.90 12.53 11.03
C GLU A 73 6.27 11.38 11.98
N ARG A 74 6.37 10.16 11.46
CA ARG A 74 6.68 8.96 12.22
C ARG A 74 8.08 8.42 11.92
N GLU A 75 8.89 9.22 11.23
CA GLU A 75 10.26 8.86 10.85
C GLU A 75 10.30 7.65 9.92
N PHE A 76 9.28 7.51 9.08
CA PHE A 76 9.22 6.51 8.03
C PHE A 76 9.37 7.14 6.67
N THR A 77 9.73 6.33 5.67
CA THR A 77 9.79 6.75 4.28
C THR A 77 8.79 5.94 3.46
N ILE A 78 8.35 6.53 2.36
CA ILE A 78 7.45 5.89 1.39
C ILE A 78 8.18 5.82 0.05
N THR A 79 8.24 4.62 -0.53
CA THR A 79 8.81 4.42 -1.86
C THR A 79 7.69 4.00 -2.80
N ILE A 80 7.43 4.79 -3.83
CA ILE A 80 6.46 4.41 -4.86
C ILE A 80 7.16 3.39 -5.75
N THR A 81 6.75 2.15 -5.65
CA THR A 81 7.46 1.01 -6.23
C THR A 81 6.90 0.57 -7.57
N GLY A 82 5.63 0.84 -7.81
CA GLY A 82 5.00 0.43 -9.04
C GLY A 82 3.50 0.60 -9.00
N GLU A 83 2.84 -0.22 -9.80
CA GLU A 83 1.39 -0.28 -9.87
C GLU A 83 0.94 -1.71 -9.56
N PHE A 84 -0.35 -1.91 -9.38
CA PHE A 84 -0.90 -3.25 -9.27
C PHE A 84 -2.22 -3.32 -10.02
N GLU A 85 -2.57 -4.51 -10.45
CA GLU A 85 -3.88 -4.76 -11.05
C GLU A 85 -4.54 -5.93 -10.35
N MET A 86 -5.88 -5.88 -10.31
CA MET A 86 -6.68 -6.94 -9.74
C MET A 86 -7.45 -7.61 -10.88
N ALA A 87 -7.31 -8.94 -10.99
CA ALA A 87 -8.00 -9.71 -12.01
C ALA A 87 -8.76 -10.83 -11.33
N GLN A 88 -10.04 -10.97 -11.64
CA GLN A 88 -10.83 -12.07 -11.14
C GLN A 88 -10.62 -13.27 -12.05
N LYS A 89 -10.24 -14.41 -11.46
CA LYS A 89 -10.10 -15.64 -12.22
C LYS A 89 -11.46 -16.14 -12.66
N ARG A 90 -11.56 -16.49 -13.93
CA ARG A 90 -12.79 -16.96 -14.53
C ARG A 90 -13.23 -18.29 -13.90
N GLY A 91 -14.46 -18.34 -13.41
CA GLY A 91 -15.04 -19.55 -12.84
C GLY A 91 -14.72 -19.82 -11.38
N VAL A 92 -13.95 -18.93 -10.71
CA VAL A 92 -13.66 -19.03 -9.28
C VAL A 92 -13.82 -17.67 -8.64
N GLU A 93 -14.12 -17.65 -7.33
CA GLU A 93 -14.28 -16.41 -6.57
C GLU A 93 -12.95 -15.86 -6.06
N GLU A 94 -11.88 -16.14 -6.77
CA GLU A 94 -10.56 -15.67 -6.39
C GLU A 94 -10.16 -14.44 -7.17
N ILE A 95 -9.57 -13.47 -6.46
CA ILE A 95 -9.01 -12.28 -7.09
C ILE A 95 -7.50 -12.46 -7.13
N GLU A 96 -6.94 -12.38 -8.33
CA GLU A 96 -5.49 -12.40 -8.51
C GLU A 96 -4.97 -10.97 -8.49
N ILE A 97 -3.93 -10.74 -7.71
CA ILE A 97 -3.29 -9.44 -7.63
C ILE A 97 -1.92 -9.55 -8.29
N ARG A 98 -1.67 -8.68 -9.25
CA ARG A 98 -0.38 -8.60 -9.92
C ARG A 98 0.32 -7.31 -9.55
N LEU A 99 1.52 -7.43 -9.01
CA LEU A 99 2.36 -6.28 -8.74
C LEU A 99 3.20 -6.00 -9.98
N LEU A 100 3.20 -4.74 -10.41
CA LEU A 100 3.88 -4.28 -11.61
C LEU A 100 4.94 -3.25 -11.21
N PRO A 101 6.10 -3.69 -10.70
CA PRO A 101 7.15 -2.77 -10.27
C PRO A 101 7.69 -1.94 -11.43
N TYR A 102 8.06 -0.71 -11.14
CA TYR A 102 8.69 0.16 -12.14
C TYR A 102 10.09 -0.31 -12.50
#